data_d8b3751d499c1538a4f373699aac7f63
#
_entry.id   d8b3751d499c1538a4f373699aac7f63
#
_cell.length_a   1.000
_cell.length_b   1.000
_cell.length_c   1.000
_cell.angle_alpha   90.00
_cell.angle_beta   90.00
_cell.angle_gamma   90.00
#
_symmetry.space_group_name_H-M   'P 1'
#
loop_
_entity.id
_entity.type
_entity.pdbx_description
1 polymer ?
#
loop_
_entity_poly.entity_id
_entity_poly.type
_entity_poly.pdbx_seq_one_letter_code
_entity_poly.pdbx_strand_id
1 'polypeptide(L)'
;MKALYVFGNEHLQEDAMARKVAELLRGKVNIVHCRSPDDLLEADESVITILDVVKGAEKVMVITDVSRLKTGNMMSLHDFDLGFFLNLMQQLGQGKTIKIIGIPAEGNPERIAKEVERWL
;
A
#
# COMPACT_ATOMS: atom_id res chain seq x y z
N MET A 1 -16.81 6.88 3.69
CA MET A 1 -15.51 6.50 4.29
C MET A 1 -14.45 6.44 3.20
N LYS A 2 -13.24 6.80 3.57
CA LYS A 2 -12.10 6.71 2.68
C LYS A 2 -11.79 5.24 2.37
N ALA A 3 -11.39 4.94 1.14
CA ALA A 3 -11.00 3.59 0.76
C ALA A 3 -9.50 3.38 0.97
N LEU A 4 -9.15 2.20 1.48
CA LEU A 4 -7.78 1.76 1.63
C LEU A 4 -7.61 0.49 0.81
N TYR A 5 -6.76 0.55 -0.20
CA TYR A 5 -6.51 -0.57 -1.10
C TYR A 5 -5.37 -1.40 -0.55
N VAL A 6 -5.68 -2.63 -0.16
CA VAL A 6 -4.74 -3.49 0.56
C VAL A 6 -4.20 -4.55 -0.38
N PHE A 7 -2.89 -4.57 -0.55
CA PHE A 7 -2.19 -5.59 -1.32
C PHE A 7 -1.56 -6.60 -0.39
N GLY A 8 -1.62 -7.85 -0.76
CA GLY A 8 -1.03 -8.92 0.00
C GLY A 8 -1.62 -10.25 -0.45
N ASN A 9 -0.77 -11.27 -0.44
CA ASN A 9 -1.20 -12.62 -0.77
C ASN A 9 -1.50 -13.37 0.53
N GLU A 10 -2.75 -13.77 0.72
CA GLU A 10 -3.17 -14.45 1.94
C GLU A 10 -2.45 -15.78 2.16
N HIS A 11 -1.86 -16.33 1.11
CA HIS A 11 -1.11 -17.57 1.20
C HIS A 11 0.36 -17.36 1.55
N LEU A 12 0.83 -16.11 1.58
CA LEU A 12 2.20 -15.77 1.96
C LEU A 12 2.23 -15.23 3.38
N GLN A 13 3.00 -15.85 4.23
CA GLN A 13 3.14 -15.44 5.61
C GLN A 13 3.71 -14.01 5.71
N GLU A 14 4.53 -13.63 4.75
CA GLU A 14 5.13 -12.30 4.70
C GLU A 14 4.09 -11.18 4.60
N ASP A 15 2.95 -11.48 3.99
CA ASP A 15 1.88 -10.50 3.78
C ASP A 15 0.86 -10.50 4.93
N ALA A 16 1.04 -11.35 5.93
CA ALA A 16 0.08 -11.48 7.02
C ALA A 16 -0.13 -10.17 7.77
N MET A 17 0.92 -9.34 7.87
CA MET A 17 0.82 -8.08 8.58
C MET A 17 -0.18 -7.14 7.92
N ALA A 18 -0.21 -7.07 6.59
CA ALA A 18 -1.15 -6.21 5.87
C ALA A 18 -2.60 -6.60 6.21
N ARG A 19 -2.89 -7.90 6.26
CA ARG A 19 -4.24 -8.37 6.62
C ARG A 19 -4.59 -8.04 8.06
N LYS A 20 -3.65 -8.22 8.98
CA LYS A 20 -3.88 -7.92 10.40
C LYS A 20 -4.15 -6.44 10.61
N VAL A 21 -3.36 -5.58 9.97
CA VAL A 21 -3.52 -4.14 10.07
C VAL A 21 -4.85 -3.71 9.44
N ALA A 22 -5.18 -4.26 8.27
CA ALA A 22 -6.44 -3.95 7.60
C ALA A 22 -7.64 -4.32 8.50
N GLU A 23 -7.58 -5.47 9.14
CA GLU A 23 -8.65 -5.92 10.03
C GLU A 23 -8.85 -4.95 11.19
N LEU A 24 -7.75 -4.43 11.75
CA LEU A 24 -7.81 -3.46 12.84
C LEU A 24 -8.36 -2.10 12.39
N LEU A 25 -8.23 -1.78 11.11
CA LEU A 25 -8.74 -0.53 10.55
C LEU A 25 -10.17 -0.64 10.01
N ARG A 26 -10.73 -1.82 10.02
CA ARG A 26 -12.10 -2.06 9.58
C ARG A 26 -13.05 -1.22 10.43
N GLY A 27 -13.98 -0.53 9.77
CA GLY A 27 -14.88 0.40 10.43
C GLY A 27 -14.39 1.84 10.44
N LYS A 28 -13.08 2.07 10.25
CA LYS A 28 -12.50 3.40 10.14
C LYS A 28 -12.28 3.81 8.69
N VAL A 29 -12.01 2.82 7.85
CA VAL A 29 -11.86 3.01 6.41
C VAL A 29 -12.56 1.85 5.71
N ASN A 30 -12.85 2.04 4.43
CA ASN A 30 -13.39 0.98 3.59
C ASN A 30 -12.22 0.16 3.04
N ILE A 31 -12.11 -1.08 3.46
CA ILE A 31 -11.02 -1.96 3.06
C ILE A 31 -11.35 -2.61 1.72
N VAL A 32 -10.47 -2.42 0.74
CA VAL A 32 -10.59 -3.05 -0.58
C VAL A 32 -9.37 -3.94 -0.78
N HIS A 33 -9.59 -5.25 -0.81
CA HIS A 33 -8.50 -6.20 -1.03
C HIS A 33 -8.21 -6.30 -2.51
N CYS A 34 -6.95 -6.10 -2.88
CA CYS A 34 -6.50 -6.14 -4.26
C CYS A 34 -5.55 -7.32 -4.46
N ARG A 35 -5.69 -8.00 -5.59
CA ARG A 35 -4.83 -9.12 -5.97
C ARG A 35 -3.72 -8.68 -6.92
N SER A 36 -3.99 -7.66 -7.71
CA SER A 36 -3.02 -7.13 -8.64
C SER A 36 -3.22 -5.62 -8.76
N PRO A 37 -2.18 -4.90 -9.21
CA PRO A 37 -2.31 -3.45 -9.42
C PRO A 37 -3.42 -3.06 -10.41
N ASP A 38 -3.82 -3.94 -11.30
CA ASP A 38 -4.92 -3.67 -12.24
C ASP A 38 -6.23 -3.38 -11.50
N ASP A 39 -6.39 -3.90 -10.30
CA ASP A 39 -7.58 -3.65 -9.49
C ASP A 39 -7.75 -2.18 -9.15
N LEU A 40 -6.69 -1.38 -9.24
CA LEU A 40 -6.74 0.05 -8.97
C LEU A 40 -7.32 0.87 -10.12
N LEU A 41 -7.46 0.28 -11.30
CA LEU A 41 -7.95 1.00 -12.47
C LEU A 41 -9.38 1.45 -12.33
N GLU A 42 -10.16 0.80 -11.47
CA GLU A 42 -11.55 1.14 -11.21
C GLU A 42 -11.73 2.14 -10.07
N ALA A 43 -10.64 2.54 -9.43
CA ALA A 43 -10.72 3.48 -8.32
C ALA A 43 -11.11 4.88 -8.81
N ASP A 44 -12.11 5.47 -8.16
CA ASP A 44 -12.62 6.80 -8.54
C ASP A 44 -11.92 7.94 -7.81
N GLU A 45 -11.22 7.65 -6.72
CA GLU A 45 -10.58 8.66 -5.90
C GLU A 45 -9.46 9.36 -6.65
N SER A 46 -9.30 10.66 -6.40
CA SER A 46 -8.15 11.39 -6.95
C SER A 46 -6.85 11.01 -6.25
N VAL A 47 -6.92 10.62 -4.98
CA VAL A 47 -5.78 10.08 -4.23
C VAL A 47 -6.09 8.64 -3.87
N ILE A 48 -5.33 7.72 -4.43
CA ILE A 48 -5.49 6.29 -4.18
C ILE A 48 -4.50 5.90 -3.10
N THR A 49 -5.03 5.48 -1.95
CA THR A 49 -4.20 5.10 -0.80
C THR A 49 -4.03 3.58 -0.77
N ILE A 50 -2.80 3.13 -0.81
CA ILE A 50 -2.45 1.71 -0.89
C ILE A 50 -1.72 1.30 0.38
N LEU A 51 -2.06 0.13 0.91
CA LEU A 51 -1.35 -0.49 2.02
C LEU A 51 -0.61 -1.73 1.48
N ASP A 52 0.69 -1.78 1.69
CA ASP A 52 1.51 -2.92 1.25
C ASP A 52 2.63 -3.18 2.24
N VAL A 53 3.06 -4.44 2.31
CA VAL A 53 4.20 -4.82 3.15
C VAL A 53 5.50 -4.50 2.42
N VAL A 54 6.42 -3.88 3.12
CA VAL A 54 7.75 -3.57 2.59
C VAL A 54 8.78 -4.41 3.34
N LYS A 55 9.42 -5.31 2.64
CA LYS A 55 10.43 -6.17 3.24
C LYS A 55 11.62 -5.33 3.72
N GLY A 56 12.06 -5.61 4.94
CA GLY A 56 13.18 -4.90 5.53
C GLY A 56 12.83 -3.58 6.18
N ALA A 57 11.60 -3.12 6.06
CA ALA A 57 11.19 -1.89 6.72
C ALA A 57 11.12 -2.11 8.23
N GLU A 58 11.63 -1.14 8.98
CA GLU A 58 11.58 -1.17 10.44
C GLU A 58 10.40 -0.37 10.99
N LYS A 59 9.83 0.49 10.17
CA LYS A 59 8.72 1.35 10.56
C LYS A 59 7.83 1.63 9.37
N VAL A 60 6.66 2.19 9.65
CA VAL A 60 5.72 2.62 8.60
C VAL A 60 6.36 3.75 7.79
N MET A 61 6.22 3.66 6.47
CA MET A 61 6.71 4.69 5.57
C MET A 61 5.64 5.05 4.55
N VAL A 62 5.67 6.29 4.07
CA VAL A 62 4.71 6.76 3.08
C VAL A 62 5.48 7.19 1.84
N ILE A 63 5.05 6.68 0.70
CA ILE A 63 5.67 6.98 -0.59
C ILE A 63 4.63 7.65 -1.47
N THR A 64 4.88 8.89 -1.86
CA THR A 64 4.01 9.63 -2.75
C THR A 64 4.71 10.00 -4.06
N ASP A 65 6.02 9.84 -4.11
CA ASP A 65 6.85 10.23 -5.24
C ASP A 65 7.49 8.99 -5.85
N VAL A 66 7.10 8.70 -7.10
CA VAL A 66 7.62 7.54 -7.84
C VAL A 66 9.12 7.62 -8.05
N SER A 67 9.68 8.84 -8.09
CA SER A 67 11.13 9.01 -8.30
C SER A 67 11.95 8.34 -7.21
N ARG A 68 11.39 8.19 -6.02
CA ARG A 68 12.06 7.49 -4.91
C ARG A 68 12.27 6.02 -5.20
N LEU A 69 11.39 5.43 -6.01
CA LEU A 69 11.51 4.03 -6.39
C LEU A 69 12.67 3.79 -7.36
N LYS A 70 13.17 4.84 -8.01
CA LYS A 70 14.25 4.76 -8.98
C LYS A 70 15.63 4.79 -8.35
N THR A 71 15.74 5.25 -7.11
CA THR A 71 17.04 5.52 -6.51
C THR A 71 17.79 4.30 -6.00
N GLY A 72 17.14 3.14 -6.00
CA GLY A 72 17.76 1.92 -5.50
C GLY A 72 17.91 1.86 -3.99
N ASN A 73 17.57 2.92 -3.29
CA ASN A 73 17.61 2.95 -1.82
C ASN A 73 16.32 2.46 -1.20
N MET A 74 15.35 2.15 -2.03
CA MET A 74 14.06 1.67 -1.57
C MET A 74 14.12 0.18 -1.30
N MET A 75 13.54 -0.19 -0.19
CA MET A 75 13.24 -1.58 0.10
C MET A 75 12.21 -2.05 -0.92
N SER A 76 12.29 -3.32 -1.31
CA SER A 76 11.39 -3.82 -2.34
C SER A 76 9.94 -3.85 -1.84
N LEU A 77 9.07 -3.23 -2.61
CA LEU A 77 7.64 -3.37 -2.44
C LEU A 77 7.25 -4.76 -2.92
N HIS A 78 6.43 -5.43 -2.15
CA HIS A 78 6.16 -6.84 -2.36
C HIS A 78 5.48 -7.13 -3.69
N ASP A 79 4.47 -6.34 -4.04
CA ASP A 79 3.63 -6.60 -5.20
C ASP A 79 3.87 -5.65 -6.37
N PHE A 80 4.87 -4.78 -6.26
CA PHE A 80 5.12 -3.77 -7.27
C PHE A 80 6.57 -3.79 -7.73
N ASP A 81 6.79 -3.80 -9.03
CA ASP A 81 8.06 -3.37 -9.58
C ASP A 81 7.89 -1.97 -10.18
N LEU A 82 9.01 -1.32 -10.47
CA LEU A 82 8.99 0.04 -10.98
C LEU A 82 8.29 0.16 -12.33
N GLY A 83 8.56 -0.79 -13.24
CA GLY A 83 7.95 -0.78 -14.56
C GLY A 83 6.44 -0.90 -14.50
N PHE A 84 5.97 -1.80 -13.66
CA PHE A 84 4.54 -2.01 -13.47
C PHE A 84 3.89 -0.75 -12.91
N PHE A 85 4.53 -0.15 -11.91
CA PHE A 85 4.02 1.04 -11.25
C PHE A 85 3.91 2.22 -12.21
N LEU A 86 4.94 2.43 -13.05
CA LEU A 86 4.94 3.49 -14.04
C LEU A 86 3.84 3.28 -15.08
N ASN A 87 3.64 2.03 -15.51
CA ASN A 87 2.60 1.71 -16.45
C ASN A 87 1.21 1.98 -15.85
N LEU A 88 1.01 1.61 -14.60
CA LEU A 88 -0.24 1.86 -13.89
C LEU A 88 -0.53 3.35 -13.80
N MET A 89 0.47 4.16 -13.44
CA MET A 89 0.33 5.60 -13.36
C MET A 89 -0.10 6.20 -14.68
N GLN A 90 0.46 5.71 -15.78
CA GLN A 90 0.12 6.16 -17.12
C GLN A 90 -1.33 5.80 -17.46
N GLN A 91 -1.76 4.61 -17.11
CA GLN A 91 -3.14 4.15 -17.38
C GLN A 91 -4.18 4.89 -16.56
N LEU A 92 -3.85 5.26 -15.33
CA LEU A 92 -4.76 6.00 -14.46
C LEU A 92 -5.00 7.43 -14.94
N GLY A 93 -4.10 7.94 -15.77
CA GLY A 93 -4.25 9.27 -16.35
C GLY A 93 -3.90 10.40 -15.41
N GLN A 94 -4.14 11.61 -15.89
CA GLN A 94 -3.81 12.82 -15.15
C GLN A 94 -4.81 13.04 -14.02
N GLY A 95 -4.34 13.66 -12.94
CA GLY A 95 -5.17 13.97 -11.80
C GLY A 95 -5.25 12.90 -10.74
N LYS A 96 -4.64 11.75 -10.99
CA LYS A 96 -4.58 10.68 -10.00
C LYS A 96 -3.23 10.70 -9.30
N THR A 97 -3.27 10.60 -7.97
CA THR A 97 -2.08 10.50 -7.12
C THR A 97 -2.13 9.18 -6.38
N ILE A 98 -1.02 8.48 -6.33
CA ILE A 98 -0.92 7.24 -5.56
C ILE A 98 -0.08 7.50 -4.32
N LYS A 99 -0.66 7.16 -3.17
CA LYS A 99 0.01 7.22 -1.88
C LYS A 99 0.15 5.79 -1.37
N ILE A 100 1.38 5.33 -1.21
CA ILE A 100 1.64 3.98 -0.72
C ILE A 100 2.08 4.07 0.72
N ILE A 101 1.35 3.36 1.59
CA ILE A 101 1.73 3.22 2.99
C ILE A 101 2.40 1.86 3.12
N GLY A 102 3.71 1.87 3.25
CA GLY A 102 4.50 0.66 3.40
C GLY A 102 4.64 0.31 4.88
N ILE A 103 4.37 -0.93 5.22
CA ILE A 103 4.42 -1.40 6.61
C ILE A 103 5.42 -2.52 6.77
N PRO A 104 6.01 -2.66 7.97
CA PRO A 104 6.92 -3.77 8.25
C PRO A 104 6.22 -5.12 8.15
N ALA A 105 6.98 -6.14 7.77
CA ALA A 105 6.47 -7.50 7.75
C ALA A 105 6.32 -8.06 9.16
N GLU A 106 7.06 -7.53 10.11
CA GLU A 106 7.08 -8.00 11.49
C GLU A 106 6.84 -6.84 12.45
N GLY A 107 6.28 -7.15 13.62
CA GLY A 107 6.03 -6.16 14.65
C GLY A 107 4.65 -6.33 15.26
N ASN A 108 4.24 -5.33 16.04
CA ASN A 108 2.94 -5.33 16.70
C ASN A 108 1.88 -4.74 15.76
N PRO A 109 0.90 -5.53 15.32
CA PRO A 109 -0.11 -5.04 14.37
C PRO A 109 -0.89 -3.84 14.87
N GLU A 110 -1.21 -3.78 16.16
CA GLU A 110 -1.97 -2.68 16.73
C GLU A 110 -1.19 -1.37 16.68
N ARG A 111 0.10 -1.44 16.95
CA ARG A 111 0.98 -0.27 16.87
C ARG A 111 1.13 0.20 15.43
N ILE A 112 1.31 -0.75 14.51
CA ILE A 112 1.43 -0.43 13.09
C ILE A 112 0.13 0.18 12.58
N ALA A 113 -1.02 -0.37 12.99
CA ALA A 113 -2.32 0.16 12.59
C ALA A 113 -2.51 1.61 13.03
N LYS A 114 -2.07 1.95 14.25
CA LYS A 114 -2.14 3.33 14.73
C LYS A 114 -1.28 4.27 13.90
N GLU A 115 -0.10 3.81 13.51
CA GLU A 115 0.77 4.61 12.64
C GLU A 115 0.15 4.82 11.27
N VAL A 116 -0.42 3.76 10.69
CA VAL A 116 -1.11 3.85 9.40
C VAL A 116 -2.26 4.84 9.48
N GLU A 117 -3.04 4.79 10.55
CA GLU A 117 -4.20 5.64 10.74
C GLU A 117 -3.83 7.13 10.67
N ARG A 118 -2.64 7.49 11.11
CA ARG A 118 -2.16 8.87 11.05
C ARG A 118 -2.00 9.38 9.63
N TRP A 119 -1.83 8.50 8.67
CA TRP A 119 -1.60 8.84 7.28
C TRP A 119 -2.86 8.72 6.43
N LEU A 120 -3.95 8.31 7.02
CA LEU A 120 -5.26 8.23 6.35
C LEU A 120 -6.06 9.56 6.45
#